data_36c6ba184fe3904af9cbfe4959ebad9f
#
_entry.id   36c6ba184fe3904af9cbfe4959ebad9f
#
_cell.length_a   1.000
_cell.length_b   1.000
_cell.length_c   1.000
_cell.angle_alpha   90.00
_cell.angle_beta   90.00
_cell.angle_gamma   90.00
#
_symmetry.space_group_name_H-M   'P 1'
#
loop_
_entity.id
_entity.type
_entity.pdbx_description
1 polymer ?
#
loop_
_entity_poly.entity_id
_entity_poly.type
_entity_poly.pdbx_seq_one_letter_code
_entity_poly.pdbx_strand_id
1 'polypeptide(L)'
;MNRISTKVSFLVVCLVVLNNAFAQLSVTAQAGGLKFLGDVGKKNNANFFSDMRLGYNLGVEYRIGKVLGIGIDGMYGKFAGTDNDKSSHLNFQSTVMGGGLNLFAFFDKLGEKEKDVSPYIHAGFGYLMFDAYGDLRDKNGIEYQYWTDGSIRNLTESPANDPLSAFLKRDYKYETQLKDSVANYARSTFYIPLGIGAKFKMGFRASLRVGVTYNICMSDYVDNYKKGGNDSWASANVGININFCKKQKDAYSNVDFKAVDNSDTDGDGIKDLDDKCLGTPKGVKVDGKGCPDDKDDDGVFDYMDKELTSKKGAKVDGNGVTIDEEELAKRQLAWDSLSTERSEGFNNAPSLSYLKEIEAKAKDNQAKSGKTSKIPAEFVEADYNKDGNISAAEITKTIDGFFEGENSFNVEKINKLIDYFFEQ
;
A
#
# COMPACT_ATOMS: atom_id res chain seq x y z
N MET A 1 23.58 7.19 -44.18
CA MET A 1 23.78 6.28 -43.03
C MET A 1 23.10 6.66 -41.69
N ASN A 2 22.52 7.86 -41.55
CA ASN A 2 21.98 8.33 -40.24
C ASN A 2 20.49 7.98 -39.95
N ARG A 3 19.70 7.48 -40.91
CA ARG A 3 18.28 7.18 -40.72
C ARG A 3 18.02 5.77 -40.10
N ILE A 4 18.95 4.86 -40.21
CA ILE A 4 18.83 3.50 -39.65
C ILE A 4 19.20 3.53 -38.15
N SER A 5 20.21 4.31 -37.76
CA SER A 5 20.64 4.47 -36.37
C SER A 5 19.54 5.06 -35.47
N THR A 6 18.81 6.09 -35.95
CA THR A 6 17.71 6.71 -35.19
C THR A 6 16.52 5.76 -35.00
N LYS A 7 16.20 4.92 -35.98
CA LYS A 7 15.12 3.91 -35.84
C LYS A 7 15.49 2.80 -34.88
N VAL A 8 16.73 2.34 -34.90
CA VAL A 8 17.24 1.33 -33.96
C VAL A 8 17.30 1.89 -32.54
N SER A 9 17.78 3.13 -32.37
CA SER A 9 17.80 3.79 -31.06
C SER A 9 16.37 3.99 -30.52
N PHE A 10 15.42 4.38 -31.36
CA PHE A 10 14.02 4.54 -30.96
C PHE A 10 13.40 3.19 -30.57
N LEU A 11 13.70 2.11 -31.31
CA LEU A 11 13.23 0.77 -30.99
C LEU A 11 13.82 0.23 -29.69
N VAL A 12 15.10 0.47 -29.43
CA VAL A 12 15.77 0.09 -28.18
C VAL A 12 15.23 0.87 -26.99
N VAL A 13 15.00 2.19 -27.13
CA VAL A 13 14.37 3.01 -26.10
C VAL A 13 12.93 2.54 -25.84
N CYS A 14 12.15 2.24 -26.88
CA CYS A 14 10.81 1.66 -26.72
C CYS A 14 10.85 0.30 -26.01
N LEU A 15 11.81 -0.59 -26.33
CA LEU A 15 11.97 -1.90 -25.66
C LEU A 15 12.38 -1.75 -24.18
N VAL A 16 13.27 -0.81 -23.85
CA VAL A 16 13.68 -0.53 -22.46
C VAL A 16 12.54 0.08 -21.67
N VAL A 17 11.80 1.03 -22.26
CA VAL A 17 10.61 1.64 -21.65
C VAL A 17 9.51 0.60 -21.43
N LEU A 18 9.29 -0.31 -22.39
CA LEU A 18 8.32 -1.40 -22.27
C LEU A 18 8.67 -2.35 -21.12
N ASN A 19 9.94 -2.72 -20.93
CA ASN A 19 10.33 -3.62 -19.84
C ASN A 19 10.12 -3.03 -18.44
N ASN A 20 10.27 -1.71 -18.27
CA ASN A 20 9.96 -1.02 -17.01
C ASN A 20 8.46 -0.70 -16.89
N ALA A 21 7.75 -0.51 -18.01
CA ALA A 21 6.33 -0.27 -18.04
C ALA A 21 5.53 -1.50 -17.56
N PHE A 22 5.91 -2.71 -17.96
CA PHE A 22 5.22 -3.93 -17.51
C PHE A 22 5.24 -4.14 -15.99
N ALA A 23 6.23 -3.61 -15.29
CA ALA A 23 6.31 -3.72 -13.83
C ALA A 23 5.26 -2.88 -13.08
N GLN A 24 4.61 -1.94 -13.77
CA GLN A 24 3.61 -1.02 -13.20
C GLN A 24 2.21 -1.20 -13.82
N LEU A 25 2.08 -2.16 -14.74
CA LEU A 25 0.84 -2.47 -15.43
C LEU A 25 -0.01 -3.44 -14.61
N SER A 26 -1.31 -3.19 -14.55
CA SER A 26 -2.29 -4.11 -13.98
C SER A 26 -3.52 -4.23 -14.86
N VAL A 27 -4.16 -5.40 -14.80
CA VAL A 27 -5.44 -5.69 -15.44
C VAL A 27 -6.48 -5.91 -14.36
N THR A 28 -7.65 -5.33 -14.54
CA THR A 28 -8.76 -5.42 -13.59
C THR A 28 -9.98 -5.98 -14.29
N ALA A 29 -10.62 -6.97 -13.67
CA ALA A 29 -11.94 -7.47 -14.06
C ALA A 29 -12.90 -7.31 -12.88
N GLN A 30 -14.04 -6.65 -13.10
CA GLN A 30 -15.01 -6.34 -12.06
C GLN A 30 -16.42 -6.67 -12.54
N ALA A 31 -17.28 -7.01 -11.59
CA ALA A 31 -18.72 -7.09 -11.75
C ALA A 31 -19.39 -6.31 -10.63
N GLY A 32 -20.60 -5.79 -10.89
CA GLY A 32 -21.29 -5.01 -9.87
C GLY A 32 -22.68 -4.56 -10.29
N GLY A 33 -23.29 -3.78 -9.42
CA GLY A 33 -24.61 -3.20 -9.66
C GLY A 33 -24.50 -1.84 -10.35
N LEU A 34 -25.32 -1.65 -11.36
CA LEU A 34 -25.52 -0.37 -12.04
C LEU A 34 -26.89 0.18 -11.64
N LYS A 35 -26.93 1.38 -11.08
CA LYS A 35 -28.17 2.10 -10.76
C LYS A 35 -28.26 3.34 -11.62
N PHE A 36 -29.26 3.37 -12.49
CA PHE A 36 -29.60 4.55 -13.27
C PHE A 36 -30.25 5.63 -12.40
N LEU A 37 -29.92 6.87 -12.66
CA LEU A 37 -30.35 8.07 -11.94
C LEU A 37 -30.74 9.17 -12.93
N GLY A 38 -31.64 8.85 -13.83
CA GLY A 38 -32.23 9.76 -14.82
C GLY A 38 -33.66 10.17 -14.46
N ASP A 39 -34.45 10.52 -15.46
CA ASP A 39 -35.80 11.01 -15.27
C ASP A 39 -36.81 9.92 -15.02
N VAL A 40 -36.65 8.74 -15.66
CA VAL A 40 -37.50 7.57 -15.44
C VAL A 40 -36.99 6.78 -14.24
N GLY A 41 -37.90 6.47 -13.30
CA GLY A 41 -37.61 5.76 -12.05
C GLY A 41 -37.44 6.67 -10.84
N LYS A 42 -37.48 8.00 -10.98
CA LYS A 42 -37.43 8.94 -9.85
C LYS A 42 -38.58 8.82 -8.88
N LYS A 43 -39.78 8.46 -9.39
CA LYS A 43 -40.99 8.36 -8.60
C LYS A 43 -41.17 7.00 -7.91
N ASN A 44 -40.23 6.10 -8.07
CA ASN A 44 -40.26 4.81 -7.43
C ASN A 44 -39.52 4.84 -6.10
N ASN A 45 -40.15 5.39 -5.07
CA ASN A 45 -39.56 5.56 -3.74
C ASN A 45 -39.36 4.25 -2.96
N ALA A 46 -39.77 3.09 -3.50
CA ALA A 46 -39.88 1.89 -2.69
C ALA A 46 -38.56 1.20 -2.37
N ASN A 47 -37.58 1.17 -3.29
CA ASN A 47 -36.27 0.54 -3.02
C ASN A 47 -35.21 1.05 -3.98
N PHE A 48 -34.11 1.58 -3.44
CA PHE A 48 -32.93 1.97 -4.22
C PHE A 48 -32.40 0.83 -5.11
N PHE A 49 -32.54 -0.42 -4.64
CA PHE A 49 -32.00 -1.61 -5.31
C PHE A 49 -32.93 -2.22 -6.38
N SER A 50 -34.23 -1.81 -6.47
CA SER A 50 -35.19 -2.47 -7.34
C SER A 50 -34.85 -2.45 -8.83
N ASP A 51 -34.30 -1.34 -9.31
CA ASP A 51 -33.92 -1.14 -10.71
C ASP A 51 -32.41 -1.30 -10.97
N MET A 52 -31.69 -1.81 -9.97
CA MET A 52 -30.27 -2.10 -10.14
C MET A 52 -30.10 -3.29 -11.09
N ARG A 53 -29.18 -3.16 -12.03
CA ARG A 53 -28.86 -4.22 -13.00
C ARG A 53 -27.38 -4.55 -12.92
N LEU A 54 -27.04 -5.77 -13.33
CA LEU A 54 -25.66 -6.23 -13.34
C LEU A 54 -24.87 -5.56 -14.46
N GLY A 55 -23.65 -5.17 -14.15
CA GLY A 55 -22.68 -4.65 -15.09
C GLY A 55 -21.32 -5.29 -14.88
N TYR A 56 -20.50 -5.24 -15.92
CA TYR A 56 -19.13 -5.75 -15.98
C TYR A 56 -18.19 -4.64 -16.41
N ASN A 57 -17.00 -4.65 -15.87
CA ASN A 57 -15.95 -3.70 -16.22
C ASN A 57 -14.63 -4.45 -16.39
N LEU A 58 -13.92 -4.17 -17.48
CA LEU A 58 -12.56 -4.64 -17.75
C LEU A 58 -11.67 -3.42 -17.94
N GLY A 59 -10.53 -3.39 -17.26
CA GLY A 59 -9.64 -2.24 -17.34
C GLY A 59 -8.18 -2.64 -17.31
N VAL A 60 -7.38 -1.75 -17.87
CA VAL A 60 -5.91 -1.78 -17.80
C VAL A 60 -5.47 -0.50 -17.14
N GLU A 61 -4.63 -0.61 -16.14
CA GLU A 61 -4.15 0.50 -15.34
C GLU A 61 -2.62 0.49 -15.29
N TYR A 62 -2.04 1.65 -15.50
CA TYR A 62 -0.61 1.89 -15.37
C TYR A 62 -0.35 2.86 -14.22
N ARG A 63 0.46 2.45 -13.25
CA ARG A 63 0.80 3.27 -12.11
C ARG A 63 2.01 4.14 -12.39
N ILE A 64 1.86 5.44 -12.17
CA ILE A 64 2.91 6.45 -12.39
C ILE A 64 3.45 6.87 -11.01
N GLY A 65 4.64 6.36 -10.64
CA GLY A 65 5.25 6.65 -9.34
C GLY A 65 4.48 6.08 -8.15
N LYS A 66 4.48 6.80 -7.03
CA LYS A 66 3.91 6.31 -5.75
C LYS A 66 2.39 6.54 -5.64
N VAL A 67 1.88 7.62 -6.22
CA VAL A 67 0.52 8.11 -5.97
C VAL A 67 -0.36 8.06 -7.21
N LEU A 68 0.14 8.42 -8.38
CA LEU A 68 -0.68 8.59 -9.57
C LEU A 68 -0.79 7.32 -10.40
N GLY A 69 -1.87 7.21 -11.17
CA GLY A 69 -2.07 6.19 -12.18
C GLY A 69 -2.99 6.68 -13.29
N ILE A 70 -2.86 6.06 -14.44
CA ILE A 70 -3.73 6.25 -15.61
C ILE A 70 -4.28 4.88 -16.01
N GLY A 71 -5.53 4.84 -16.43
CA GLY A 71 -6.14 3.59 -16.86
C GLY A 71 -7.14 3.81 -17.98
N ILE A 72 -7.35 2.74 -18.73
CA ILE A 72 -8.40 2.63 -19.74
C ILE A 72 -9.31 1.50 -19.28
N ASP A 73 -10.60 1.72 -19.31
CA ASP A 73 -11.59 0.70 -18.99
C ASP A 73 -12.69 0.61 -20.03
N GLY A 74 -13.29 -0.56 -20.12
CA GLY A 74 -14.49 -0.84 -20.88
C GLY A 74 -15.58 -1.40 -19.98
N MET A 75 -16.81 -0.97 -20.17
CA MET A 75 -17.97 -1.42 -19.44
C MET A 75 -19.03 -2.01 -20.34
N TYR A 76 -19.77 -3.00 -19.84
CA TYR A 76 -20.94 -3.56 -20.46
C TYR A 76 -21.99 -3.86 -19.40
N GLY A 77 -23.27 -3.53 -19.65
CA GLY A 77 -24.33 -3.80 -18.69
C GLY A 77 -25.68 -3.34 -19.17
N LYS A 78 -26.58 -3.17 -18.22
CA LYS A 78 -27.93 -2.66 -18.47
C LYS A 78 -28.27 -1.57 -17.47
N PHE A 79 -28.98 -0.55 -17.92
CA PHE A 79 -29.72 0.37 -17.07
C PHE A 79 -31.19 0.03 -17.11
N ALA A 80 -31.92 0.32 -16.05
CA ALA A 80 -33.37 0.17 -16.00
C ALA A 80 -33.98 1.25 -15.11
N GLY A 81 -35.19 1.63 -15.41
CA GLY A 81 -35.99 2.53 -14.61
C GLY A 81 -37.47 2.24 -14.84
N THR A 82 -38.26 2.33 -13.79
CA THR A 82 -39.72 2.13 -13.86
C THR A 82 -40.39 3.12 -12.94
N ASP A 83 -41.29 3.93 -13.49
CA ASP A 83 -42.20 4.75 -12.72
C ASP A 83 -43.49 3.93 -12.41
N ASN A 84 -43.81 3.80 -11.13
CA ASN A 84 -45.01 3.10 -10.68
C ASN A 84 -46.13 4.08 -10.23
N ASP A 85 -46.03 5.34 -10.64
CA ASP A 85 -47.04 6.33 -10.35
C ASP A 85 -48.18 6.24 -11.37
N LYS A 86 -49.44 6.40 -10.89
CA LYS A 86 -50.65 6.42 -11.74
C LYS A 86 -50.61 7.49 -12.83
N SER A 87 -49.80 8.53 -12.66
CA SER A 87 -49.61 9.63 -13.62
C SER A 87 -48.45 9.43 -14.59
N SER A 88 -47.58 8.47 -14.35
CA SER A 88 -46.37 8.22 -15.16
C SER A 88 -46.17 6.72 -15.24
N HIS A 89 -46.39 6.14 -16.41
CA HIS A 89 -46.24 4.69 -16.65
C HIS A 89 -44.95 4.37 -17.40
N LEU A 90 -43.99 5.28 -17.32
CA LEU A 90 -42.74 5.15 -18.04
C LEU A 90 -41.91 3.97 -17.48
N ASN A 91 -41.35 3.24 -18.42
CA ASN A 91 -40.42 2.17 -18.11
C ASN A 91 -39.40 2.03 -19.22
N PHE A 92 -38.19 1.66 -18.87
CA PHE A 92 -37.18 1.34 -19.86
C PHE A 92 -36.13 0.37 -19.30
N GLN A 93 -35.49 -0.32 -20.21
CA GLN A 93 -34.26 -1.02 -20.01
C GLN A 93 -33.31 -0.67 -21.17
N SER A 94 -32.13 -0.14 -20.88
CA SER A 94 -31.14 0.20 -21.89
C SER A 94 -29.94 -0.72 -21.76
N THR A 95 -29.56 -1.38 -22.85
CA THR A 95 -28.27 -2.06 -22.94
C THR A 95 -27.21 -1.02 -23.19
N VAL A 96 -26.14 -1.05 -22.40
CA VAL A 96 -25.09 -0.06 -22.44
C VAL A 96 -23.72 -0.70 -22.65
N MET A 97 -22.93 -0.10 -23.50
CA MET A 97 -21.53 -0.43 -23.72
C MET A 97 -20.72 0.85 -23.81
N GLY A 98 -19.62 0.90 -23.10
CA GLY A 98 -18.79 2.12 -23.10
C GLY A 98 -17.36 1.83 -22.68
N GLY A 99 -16.57 2.88 -22.69
CA GLY A 99 -15.20 2.85 -22.22
C GLY A 99 -14.69 4.24 -21.93
N GLY A 100 -13.65 4.33 -21.13
CA GLY A 100 -13.12 5.60 -20.68
C GLY A 100 -11.64 5.57 -20.34
N LEU A 101 -11.11 6.78 -20.23
CA LEU A 101 -9.78 7.06 -19.71
C LEU A 101 -9.93 7.61 -18.29
N ASN A 102 -9.24 7.03 -17.33
CA ASN A 102 -9.30 7.40 -15.93
C ASN A 102 -7.93 7.80 -15.39
N LEU A 103 -7.91 8.79 -14.54
CA LEU A 103 -6.78 9.16 -13.70
C LEU A 103 -7.09 8.70 -12.28
N PHE A 104 -6.11 8.05 -11.66
CA PHE A 104 -6.20 7.50 -10.30
C PHE A 104 -5.22 8.22 -9.37
N ALA A 105 -5.64 8.40 -8.11
CA ALA A 105 -4.74 8.74 -7.02
C ALA A 105 -4.83 7.65 -5.94
N PHE A 106 -3.70 7.02 -5.62
CA PHE A 106 -3.56 5.93 -4.66
C PHE A 106 -2.91 6.43 -3.37
N PHE A 107 -3.33 5.88 -2.23
CA PHE A 107 -2.90 6.34 -0.91
C PHE A 107 -2.18 5.27 -0.07
N ASP A 108 -1.79 4.15 -0.68
CA ASP A 108 -1.08 3.03 -0.04
C ASP A 108 0.40 3.32 0.24
N LYS A 109 1.04 4.18 -0.55
CA LYS A 109 2.47 4.52 -0.48
C LYS A 109 2.76 5.94 0.04
N LEU A 110 1.83 6.52 0.80
CA LEU A 110 2.01 7.85 1.43
C LEU A 110 2.83 7.80 2.73
N GLY A 111 3.25 6.63 3.20
CA GLY A 111 4.10 6.42 4.36
C GLY A 111 5.35 5.62 4.02
N GLU A 112 6.19 5.35 5.01
CA GLU A 112 7.43 4.58 4.87
C GLU A 112 7.20 3.12 4.48
N LYS A 113 6.08 2.52 4.89
CA LYS A 113 5.73 1.13 4.57
C LYS A 113 4.53 1.06 3.64
N GLU A 114 4.61 0.16 2.64
CA GLU A 114 3.48 -0.17 1.77
C GLU A 114 2.38 -0.84 2.59
N LYS A 115 1.14 -0.34 2.45
CA LYS A 115 -0.02 -0.87 3.18
C LYS A 115 -0.70 -1.98 2.37
N ASP A 116 -1.27 -2.96 3.05
CA ASP A 116 -2.05 -4.04 2.42
C ASP A 116 -3.38 -3.56 1.84
N VAL A 117 -3.85 -2.42 2.30
CA VAL A 117 -5.04 -1.74 1.77
C VAL A 117 -4.60 -0.48 1.04
N SER A 118 -4.97 -0.38 -0.23
CA SER A 118 -4.69 0.76 -1.11
C SER A 118 -6.00 1.51 -1.41
N PRO A 119 -6.40 2.48 -0.60
CA PRO A 119 -7.49 3.38 -0.97
C PRO A 119 -7.12 4.17 -2.22
N TYR A 120 -8.13 4.46 -3.05
CA TYR A 120 -7.93 5.28 -4.25
C TYR A 120 -9.16 6.13 -4.53
N ILE A 121 -8.92 7.23 -5.23
CA ILE A 121 -9.94 8.01 -5.92
C ILE A 121 -9.64 8.00 -7.41
N HIS A 122 -10.65 8.17 -8.24
CA HIS A 122 -10.44 8.34 -9.66
C HIS A 122 -11.44 9.32 -10.26
N ALA A 123 -11.02 9.95 -11.35
CA ALA A 123 -11.84 10.76 -12.23
C ALA A 123 -11.41 10.53 -13.66
N GLY A 124 -12.33 10.71 -14.62
CA GLY A 124 -12.02 10.39 -15.99
C GLY A 124 -12.97 11.03 -17.00
N PHE A 125 -12.86 10.52 -18.22
CA PHE A 125 -13.71 10.87 -19.34
C PHE A 125 -13.97 9.62 -20.18
N GLY A 126 -15.24 9.37 -20.50
CA GLY A 126 -15.64 8.18 -21.22
C GLY A 126 -16.70 8.44 -22.29
N TYR A 127 -16.88 7.46 -23.13
CA TYR A 127 -17.89 7.41 -24.17
C TYR A 127 -18.80 6.20 -23.95
N LEU A 128 -20.10 6.43 -24.02
CA LEU A 128 -21.16 5.43 -23.77
C LEU A 128 -22.05 5.33 -24.97
N MET A 129 -22.29 4.12 -25.43
CA MET A 129 -23.36 3.75 -26.37
C MET A 129 -24.49 3.12 -25.61
N PHE A 130 -25.73 3.42 -25.96
CA PHE A 130 -26.90 2.94 -25.27
C PHE A 130 -28.04 2.66 -26.25
N ASP A 131 -28.91 1.72 -25.88
CA ASP A 131 -30.06 1.34 -26.67
C ASP A 131 -31.24 1.01 -25.75
N ALA A 132 -32.19 1.94 -25.69
CA ALA A 132 -33.32 1.89 -24.77
C ALA A 132 -34.52 1.13 -25.34
N TYR A 133 -35.06 0.20 -24.58
CA TYR A 133 -36.26 -0.58 -24.88
C TYR A 133 -37.26 -0.39 -23.78
N GLY A 134 -38.54 -0.37 -24.13
CA GLY A 134 -39.70 -0.34 -23.22
C GLY A 134 -40.42 -1.68 -23.17
N ASP A 135 -41.01 -1.98 -22.02
CA ASP A 135 -42.01 -3.02 -21.86
C ASP A 135 -43.40 -2.43 -22.14
N LEU A 136 -43.81 -2.46 -23.43
CA LEU A 136 -45.04 -1.84 -23.93
C LEU A 136 -46.08 -2.86 -24.35
N ARG A 137 -45.74 -4.15 -24.43
CA ARG A 137 -46.62 -5.25 -24.83
C ARG A 137 -46.51 -6.43 -23.91
N ASP A 138 -47.62 -7.16 -23.80
CA ASP A 138 -47.64 -8.43 -23.06
C ASP A 138 -46.97 -9.57 -23.88
N LYS A 139 -46.81 -10.74 -23.27
CA LYS A 139 -46.24 -11.94 -23.91
C LYS A 139 -46.96 -12.40 -25.19
N ASN A 140 -48.19 -11.90 -25.45
CA ASN A 140 -48.99 -12.20 -26.64
C ASN A 140 -48.90 -11.06 -27.67
N GLY A 141 -48.13 -10.03 -27.43
CA GLY A 141 -47.97 -8.87 -28.31
C GLY A 141 -49.08 -7.82 -28.17
N ILE A 142 -49.91 -7.91 -27.14
CA ILE A 142 -51.00 -6.96 -26.87
C ILE A 142 -50.39 -5.73 -26.20
N GLU A 143 -50.70 -4.53 -26.73
CA GLU A 143 -50.22 -3.27 -26.16
C GLU A 143 -50.88 -2.97 -24.80
N TYR A 144 -50.08 -2.49 -23.85
CA TYR A 144 -50.58 -2.05 -22.57
C TYR A 144 -51.29 -0.71 -22.68
N GLN A 145 -52.59 -0.68 -22.34
CA GLN A 145 -53.36 0.52 -22.24
C GLN A 145 -53.52 0.92 -20.77
N TYR A 146 -53.00 2.07 -20.41
CA TYR A 146 -53.02 2.57 -19.04
C TYR A 146 -54.25 3.43 -18.81
N TRP A 147 -55.08 2.99 -17.87
CA TRP A 147 -56.34 3.66 -17.54
C TRP A 147 -56.14 4.59 -16.34
N THR A 148 -57.02 5.62 -16.25
CA THR A 148 -56.99 6.64 -15.18
C THR A 148 -57.20 6.06 -13.78
N ASP A 149 -57.85 4.88 -13.66
CA ASP A 149 -58.01 4.13 -12.43
C ASP A 149 -56.69 3.45 -11.97
N GLY A 150 -55.63 3.51 -12.78
CA GLY A 150 -54.35 2.88 -12.54
C GLY A 150 -54.23 1.43 -12.98
N SER A 151 -55.30 0.88 -13.63
CA SER A 151 -55.24 -0.46 -14.22
C SER A 151 -54.55 -0.47 -15.58
N ILE A 152 -53.99 -1.61 -15.94
CA ILE A 152 -53.44 -1.87 -17.27
C ILE A 152 -54.39 -2.83 -17.97
N ARG A 153 -54.86 -2.46 -19.17
CA ARG A 153 -55.82 -3.26 -19.92
C ARG A 153 -55.42 -3.40 -21.38
N ASN A 154 -56.12 -4.29 -22.09
CA ASN A 154 -55.86 -4.58 -23.49
C ASN A 154 -56.61 -3.64 -24.47
N LEU A 155 -57.54 -2.80 -24.00
CA LEU A 155 -58.29 -1.82 -24.80
C LEU A 155 -58.09 -0.42 -24.25
N THR A 156 -58.21 0.57 -25.13
CA THR A 156 -58.14 1.99 -24.76
C THR A 156 -59.27 2.39 -23.82
N GLU A 157 -59.03 3.32 -22.92
CA GLU A 157 -60.01 3.77 -21.93
C GLU A 157 -61.22 4.43 -22.61
N SER A 158 -62.36 3.79 -22.44
CA SER A 158 -63.67 4.35 -22.82
C SER A 158 -64.78 3.63 -22.07
N PRO A 159 -65.96 4.25 -21.85
CA PRO A 159 -67.12 3.59 -21.22
C PRO A 159 -67.59 2.35 -21.97
N ALA A 160 -67.43 2.31 -23.30
CA ALA A 160 -67.80 1.18 -24.14
C ALA A 160 -66.82 0.00 -24.00
N ASN A 161 -65.56 0.26 -23.73
CA ASN A 161 -64.51 -0.74 -23.60
C ASN A 161 -64.40 -1.29 -22.18
N ASP A 162 -64.93 -0.62 -21.17
CA ASP A 162 -64.81 -1.06 -19.77
C ASP A 162 -65.30 -2.52 -19.53
N PRO A 163 -66.50 -2.90 -19.96
CA PRO A 163 -66.95 -4.28 -19.76
C PRO A 163 -66.31 -5.32 -20.68
N LEU A 164 -65.62 -4.86 -21.74
CA LEU A 164 -64.98 -5.73 -22.74
C LEU A 164 -63.47 -5.91 -22.50
N SER A 165 -62.89 -5.05 -21.69
CA SER A 165 -61.44 -5.02 -21.49
C SER A 165 -60.98 -6.09 -20.49
N ALA A 166 -59.84 -6.72 -20.80
CA ALA A 166 -59.16 -7.64 -19.89
C ALA A 166 -58.00 -6.92 -19.19
N PHE A 167 -57.87 -7.20 -17.87
CA PHE A 167 -56.73 -6.71 -17.10
C PHE A 167 -55.45 -7.41 -17.52
N LEU A 168 -54.43 -6.62 -17.74
CA LEU A 168 -53.08 -7.06 -18.06
C LEU A 168 -52.13 -6.75 -16.91
N LYS A 169 -50.98 -7.45 -16.88
CA LYS A 169 -49.87 -7.16 -15.98
C LYS A 169 -48.59 -7.06 -16.81
N ARG A 170 -47.75 -6.14 -16.47
CA ARG A 170 -46.41 -6.04 -17.08
C ARG A 170 -45.65 -7.35 -16.86
N ASP A 171 -45.04 -7.86 -17.94
CA ASP A 171 -44.21 -9.05 -17.90
C ASP A 171 -42.70 -8.74 -17.75
N TYR A 172 -42.34 -7.44 -17.74
CA TYR A 172 -40.97 -6.90 -17.63
C TYR A 172 -40.03 -7.43 -18.71
N LYS A 173 -40.58 -7.75 -19.89
CA LYS A 173 -39.78 -7.98 -21.08
C LYS A 173 -39.77 -6.70 -21.91
N TYR A 174 -38.60 -6.20 -22.14
CA TYR A 174 -38.39 -4.94 -22.83
C TYR A 174 -38.19 -5.23 -24.32
N GLU A 175 -39.30 -5.38 -25.06
CA GLU A 175 -39.33 -5.82 -26.46
C GLU A 175 -39.38 -4.66 -27.45
N THR A 176 -39.83 -3.48 -27.05
CA THR A 176 -40.08 -2.38 -27.95
C THR A 176 -38.96 -1.35 -27.87
N GLN A 177 -38.23 -1.17 -28.99
CA GLN A 177 -37.19 -0.15 -29.05
C GLN A 177 -37.81 1.25 -28.95
N LEU A 178 -37.41 1.99 -27.95
CA LEU A 178 -37.88 3.33 -27.70
C LEU A 178 -37.21 4.32 -28.69
N LYS A 179 -38.02 5.17 -29.31
CA LYS A 179 -37.60 6.25 -30.21
C LYS A 179 -38.45 7.47 -29.92
N ASP A 180 -37.80 8.58 -29.69
CA ASP A 180 -38.50 9.86 -29.68
C ASP A 180 -38.97 10.17 -31.11
N SER A 181 -40.25 10.45 -31.29
CA SER A 181 -40.83 10.77 -32.59
C SER A 181 -40.45 12.19 -33.08
N VAL A 182 -39.98 13.05 -32.18
CA VAL A 182 -39.72 14.47 -32.44
C VAL A 182 -38.22 14.75 -32.38
N ALA A 183 -37.48 14.17 -31.44
CA ALA A 183 -36.06 14.38 -31.26
C ALA A 183 -35.24 13.30 -31.94
N ASN A 184 -34.43 13.68 -32.93
CA ASN A 184 -33.43 12.79 -33.50
C ASN A 184 -32.14 12.94 -32.71
N TYR A 185 -31.94 12.10 -31.68
CA TYR A 185 -30.75 12.14 -30.83
C TYR A 185 -29.80 10.97 -31.12
N ALA A 186 -28.50 11.18 -30.84
CA ALA A 186 -27.50 10.13 -30.94
C ALA A 186 -27.67 9.15 -29.81
N ARG A 187 -27.59 7.82 -30.11
CA ARG A 187 -27.60 6.75 -29.09
C ARG A 187 -26.24 6.53 -28.45
N SER A 188 -25.58 7.63 -28.24
CA SER A 188 -24.25 7.66 -27.61
C SER A 188 -24.02 9.01 -26.95
N THR A 189 -23.24 9.02 -25.90
CA THR A 189 -22.92 10.22 -25.14
C THR A 189 -21.55 10.10 -24.50
N PHE A 190 -20.96 11.23 -24.15
CA PHE A 190 -19.82 11.28 -23.27
C PHE A 190 -20.27 11.25 -21.81
N TYR A 191 -19.37 10.78 -20.92
CA TYR A 191 -19.62 10.81 -19.51
C TYR A 191 -18.34 11.11 -18.70
N ILE A 192 -18.52 11.59 -17.47
CA ILE A 192 -17.46 11.88 -16.51
C ILE A 192 -17.64 10.94 -15.33
N PRO A 193 -16.76 9.94 -15.14
CA PRO A 193 -16.72 9.10 -13.95
C PRO A 193 -16.01 9.81 -12.80
N LEU A 194 -16.57 9.72 -11.62
CA LEU A 194 -15.98 10.16 -10.35
C LEU A 194 -16.14 9.03 -9.34
N GLY A 195 -15.07 8.49 -8.83
CA GLY A 195 -15.18 7.32 -7.96
C GLY A 195 -14.13 7.23 -6.86
N ILE A 196 -14.50 6.42 -5.89
CA ILE A 196 -13.67 6.07 -4.74
C ILE A 196 -13.65 4.55 -4.57
N GLY A 197 -12.59 4.01 -4.02
CA GLY A 197 -12.50 2.59 -3.75
C GLY A 197 -11.26 2.20 -2.96
N ALA A 198 -11.10 0.90 -2.80
CA ALA A 198 -9.94 0.32 -2.16
C ALA A 198 -9.51 -0.97 -2.87
N LYS A 199 -8.21 -1.23 -2.90
CA LYS A 199 -7.60 -2.49 -3.30
C LYS A 199 -7.07 -3.19 -2.05
N PHE A 200 -7.41 -4.44 -1.85
CA PHE A 200 -6.97 -5.28 -0.74
C PHE A 200 -5.98 -6.31 -1.29
N LYS A 201 -4.75 -6.27 -0.82
CA LYS A 201 -3.68 -7.15 -1.29
C LYS A 201 -3.98 -8.61 -0.90
N MET A 202 -4.08 -9.50 -1.88
CA MET A 202 -4.31 -10.94 -1.68
C MET A 202 -3.03 -11.76 -1.88
N GLY A 203 -1.97 -11.13 -2.35
CA GLY A 203 -0.68 -11.73 -2.63
C GLY A 203 0.21 -10.74 -3.38
N PHE A 204 1.33 -11.20 -3.89
CA PHE A 204 2.26 -10.28 -4.56
C PHE A 204 1.77 -9.78 -5.94
N ARG A 205 0.84 -10.47 -6.59
CA ARG A 205 0.29 -10.10 -7.91
C ARG A 205 -1.19 -9.78 -7.92
N ALA A 206 -1.96 -10.33 -6.99
CA ALA A 206 -3.41 -10.20 -6.99
C ALA A 206 -3.91 -9.31 -5.87
N SER A 207 -4.95 -8.52 -6.15
CA SER A 207 -5.69 -7.76 -5.14
C SER A 207 -7.19 -7.78 -5.44
N LEU A 208 -8.00 -7.83 -4.39
CA LEU A 208 -9.43 -7.58 -4.47
C LEU A 208 -9.63 -6.08 -4.61
N ARG A 209 -10.43 -5.66 -5.60
CA ARG A 209 -10.80 -4.26 -5.80
C ARG A 209 -12.28 -4.08 -5.51
N VAL A 210 -12.60 -3.08 -4.69
CA VAL A 210 -13.98 -2.67 -4.38
C VAL A 210 -14.07 -1.18 -4.61
N GLY A 211 -15.15 -0.72 -5.22
CA GLY A 211 -15.32 0.72 -5.46
C GLY A 211 -16.73 1.11 -5.83
N VAL A 212 -17.01 2.39 -5.65
CA VAL A 212 -18.24 3.05 -6.06
C VAL A 212 -17.88 4.19 -7.00
N THR A 213 -18.61 4.32 -8.10
CA THR A 213 -18.40 5.37 -9.10
C THR A 213 -19.71 6.03 -9.43
N TYR A 214 -19.74 7.34 -9.42
CA TYR A 214 -20.83 8.17 -9.93
C TYR A 214 -20.43 8.70 -11.30
N ASN A 215 -21.31 8.55 -12.28
CA ASN A 215 -21.05 8.86 -13.67
C ASN A 215 -22.05 9.89 -14.16
N ILE A 216 -21.57 11.01 -14.65
CA ILE A 216 -22.38 12.13 -15.15
C ILE A 216 -22.40 12.06 -16.67
N CYS A 217 -23.54 11.78 -17.28
CA CYS A 217 -23.73 11.83 -18.74
C CYS A 217 -23.77 13.27 -19.27
N MET A 218 -23.41 13.43 -20.51
CA MET A 218 -23.62 14.69 -21.27
C MET A 218 -24.87 14.63 -22.15
N SER A 219 -25.85 13.76 -21.82
CA SER A 219 -27.10 13.58 -22.53
C SER A 219 -28.23 13.33 -21.52
N ASP A 220 -29.44 13.74 -21.91
CA ASP A 220 -30.70 13.56 -21.20
C ASP A 220 -31.62 12.56 -21.93
N TYR A 221 -31.03 11.62 -22.70
CA TYR A 221 -31.78 10.67 -23.54
C TYR A 221 -31.38 9.22 -23.33
N VAL A 222 -30.66 8.89 -22.28
CA VAL A 222 -30.23 7.50 -22.02
C VAL A 222 -31.44 6.59 -21.71
N ASP A 223 -32.50 7.17 -21.14
CA ASP A 223 -33.81 6.52 -20.90
C ASP A 223 -34.85 6.85 -21.97
N ASN A 224 -34.48 7.54 -23.05
CA ASN A 224 -35.37 8.04 -24.11
C ASN A 224 -36.41 9.07 -23.63
N TYR A 225 -36.19 9.72 -22.49
CA TYR A 225 -37.09 10.73 -21.96
C TYR A 225 -36.29 11.97 -21.55
N LYS A 226 -36.74 13.14 -22.03
CA LYS A 226 -36.07 14.40 -21.75
C LYS A 226 -36.87 15.23 -20.76
N LYS A 227 -36.41 15.34 -19.53
CA LYS A 227 -37.02 16.18 -18.52
C LYS A 227 -36.01 16.52 -17.40
N GLY A 228 -35.62 17.76 -17.33
CA GLY A 228 -34.75 18.22 -16.25
C GLY A 228 -33.31 18.40 -16.67
N GLY A 229 -32.39 17.65 -16.09
CA GLY A 229 -30.95 17.73 -16.35
C GLY A 229 -30.40 16.45 -16.95
N ASN A 230 -29.16 16.47 -17.36
CA ASN A 230 -28.51 15.30 -17.93
C ASN A 230 -28.60 14.06 -17.03
N ASP A 231 -28.72 12.91 -17.65
CA ASP A 231 -28.75 11.61 -16.99
C ASP A 231 -27.45 11.31 -16.23
N SER A 232 -27.54 10.43 -15.28
CA SER A 232 -26.40 9.93 -14.53
C SER A 232 -26.63 8.49 -14.10
N TRP A 233 -25.56 7.81 -13.65
CA TRP A 233 -25.71 6.50 -13.00
C TRP A 233 -24.63 6.31 -11.95
N ALA A 234 -24.96 5.49 -10.95
CA ALA A 234 -24.01 5.01 -9.95
C ALA A 234 -23.68 3.54 -10.22
N SER A 235 -22.45 3.16 -9.96
CA SER A 235 -22.01 1.77 -9.99
C SER A 235 -21.30 1.39 -8.70
N ALA A 236 -21.60 0.19 -8.19
CA ALA A 236 -20.88 -0.42 -7.08
C ALA A 236 -20.26 -1.74 -7.56
N ASN A 237 -18.94 -1.82 -7.61
CA ASN A 237 -18.22 -2.90 -8.27
C ASN A 237 -17.28 -3.61 -7.31
N VAL A 238 -17.15 -4.92 -7.49
CA VAL A 238 -16.16 -5.78 -6.86
C VAL A 238 -15.45 -6.60 -7.94
N GLY A 239 -14.16 -6.83 -7.79
CA GLY A 239 -13.42 -7.60 -8.78
C GLY A 239 -11.97 -7.84 -8.40
N ILE A 240 -11.24 -8.42 -9.33
CA ILE A 240 -9.85 -8.81 -9.15
C ILE A 240 -8.98 -7.89 -10.01
N ASN A 241 -7.91 -7.41 -9.42
CA ASN A 241 -6.84 -6.68 -10.10
C ASN A 241 -5.57 -7.54 -10.07
N ILE A 242 -4.96 -7.75 -11.24
CA ILE A 242 -3.74 -8.54 -11.40
C ILE A 242 -2.62 -7.60 -11.85
N ASN A 243 -1.57 -7.51 -11.04
CA ASN A 243 -0.38 -6.70 -11.32
C ASN A 243 0.67 -7.53 -12.05
N PHE A 244 1.23 -6.99 -13.13
CA PHE A 244 2.34 -7.59 -13.88
C PHE A 244 3.70 -7.12 -13.35
N CYS A 245 3.82 -6.88 -12.03
CA CYS A 245 5.08 -6.49 -11.42
C CYS A 245 6.10 -7.63 -11.46
N LYS A 246 7.38 -7.29 -11.68
CA LYS A 246 8.47 -8.23 -11.41
C LYS A 246 8.49 -8.48 -9.90
N LYS A 247 8.68 -9.74 -9.50
CA LYS A 247 8.95 -10.08 -8.10
C LYS A 247 10.15 -9.25 -7.67
N GLN A 248 9.98 -8.40 -6.66
CA GLN A 248 11.12 -7.73 -6.05
C GLN A 248 12.05 -8.85 -5.58
N LYS A 249 13.32 -8.80 -5.95
CA LYS A 249 14.29 -9.77 -5.43
C LYS A 249 14.26 -9.62 -3.92
N ASP A 250 14.03 -10.71 -3.22
CA ASP A 250 14.11 -10.71 -1.77
C ASP A 250 15.49 -10.15 -1.40
N ALA A 251 15.56 -9.33 -0.36
CA ALA A 251 16.83 -8.73 0.08
C ALA A 251 17.93 -9.79 0.28
N TYR A 252 17.53 -11.01 0.56
CA TYR A 252 18.37 -12.19 0.77
C TYR A 252 18.60 -13.05 -0.48
N SER A 253 18.12 -12.63 -1.67
CA SER A 253 18.27 -13.45 -2.90
C SER A 253 19.72 -13.61 -3.36
N ASN A 254 20.63 -12.78 -2.85
CA ASN A 254 22.06 -12.84 -3.13
C ASN A 254 22.85 -13.49 -1.97
N VAL A 255 22.19 -13.91 -0.89
CA VAL A 255 22.83 -14.61 0.21
C VAL A 255 22.95 -16.08 -0.16
N ASP A 256 24.19 -16.57 -0.28
CA ASP A 256 24.45 -17.98 -0.44
C ASP A 256 24.36 -18.68 0.90
N PHE A 257 23.16 -19.14 1.26
CA PHE A 257 22.91 -19.87 2.50
C PHE A 257 23.78 -21.12 2.64
N LYS A 258 24.19 -21.75 1.52
CA LYS A 258 25.11 -22.89 1.57
C LYS A 258 26.52 -22.48 1.96
N ALA A 259 26.95 -21.29 1.59
CA ALA A 259 28.24 -20.75 2.01
C ALA A 259 28.19 -20.43 3.53
N VAL A 260 27.10 -19.88 4.03
CA VAL A 260 26.89 -19.62 5.47
C VAL A 260 26.80 -20.92 6.26
N ASP A 261 26.08 -21.94 5.75
CA ASP A 261 25.96 -23.26 6.39
C ASP A 261 27.30 -24.03 6.46
N ASN A 262 28.31 -23.62 5.69
CA ASN A 262 29.62 -24.24 5.67
C ASN A 262 30.75 -23.30 6.17
N SER A 263 30.41 -22.13 6.70
CA SER A 263 31.39 -21.23 7.28
C SER A 263 32.01 -21.85 8.53
N ASP A 264 33.31 -21.64 8.69
CA ASP A 264 34.15 -21.99 9.82
C ASP A 264 35.07 -20.78 10.03
N THR A 265 34.65 -19.87 10.91
CA THR A 265 35.22 -18.51 11.00
C THR A 265 36.60 -18.52 11.65
N ASP A 266 36.87 -19.38 12.61
CA ASP A 266 38.15 -19.48 13.34
C ASP A 266 39.08 -20.56 12.76
N GLY A 267 38.56 -21.45 11.91
CA GLY A 267 39.33 -22.44 11.19
C GLY A 267 39.77 -23.64 12.05
N ASP A 268 38.98 -23.98 13.07
CA ASP A 268 39.21 -25.10 13.98
C ASP A 268 38.70 -26.45 13.45
N GLY A 269 37.92 -26.41 12.35
CA GLY A 269 37.35 -27.57 11.66
C GLY A 269 35.91 -27.88 12.06
N ILE A 270 35.31 -27.10 12.92
CA ILE A 270 33.89 -27.19 13.29
C ILE A 270 33.19 -25.98 12.61
N LYS A 271 31.99 -26.21 12.08
CA LYS A 271 31.23 -25.14 11.42
C LYS A 271 30.65 -24.17 12.44
N ASP A 272 30.56 -22.87 12.10
CA ASP A 272 30.01 -21.80 12.94
C ASP A 272 28.63 -22.15 13.55
N LEU A 273 27.79 -22.91 12.81
CA LEU A 273 26.47 -23.35 13.29
C LEU A 273 26.53 -24.42 14.40
N ASP A 274 27.57 -25.24 14.39
CA ASP A 274 27.77 -26.35 15.34
C ASP A 274 28.78 -25.95 16.41
N ASP A 275 29.53 -24.86 16.19
CA ASP A 275 30.59 -24.38 17.08
C ASP A 275 30.01 -23.54 18.23
N LYS A 276 30.43 -23.90 19.45
CA LYS A 276 30.09 -23.18 20.70
C LYS A 276 31.17 -22.20 21.13
N CYS A 277 32.36 -22.32 20.58
CA CYS A 277 33.54 -21.56 20.98
C CYS A 277 34.14 -20.79 19.77
N LEU A 278 33.37 -19.95 19.13
CA LEU A 278 33.61 -19.18 17.89
C LEU A 278 34.90 -18.34 17.84
N GLY A 279 35.90 -18.63 18.55
CA GLY A 279 37.13 -17.84 18.59
C GLY A 279 38.33 -18.66 19.00
N THR A 280 38.29 -19.97 18.78
CA THR A 280 39.40 -20.88 19.09
C THR A 280 40.58 -20.58 18.16
N PRO A 281 41.79 -20.34 18.71
CA PRO A 281 42.95 -20.07 17.86
C PRO A 281 43.29 -21.25 16.95
N LYS A 282 43.62 -20.96 15.71
CA LYS A 282 43.93 -21.99 14.70
C LYS A 282 45.04 -22.92 15.17
N GLY A 283 44.74 -24.23 15.13
CA GLY A 283 45.70 -25.29 15.51
C GLY A 283 45.60 -25.76 16.97
N VAL A 284 44.70 -25.18 17.74
CA VAL A 284 44.30 -25.74 19.07
C VAL A 284 43.38 -26.93 18.81
N LYS A 285 43.59 -27.99 19.60
CA LYS A 285 42.71 -29.18 19.49
C LYS A 285 41.38 -28.89 20.18
N VAL A 286 40.30 -29.16 19.50
CA VAL A 286 38.93 -28.89 19.96
C VAL A 286 38.13 -30.21 20.06
N ASP A 287 37.06 -30.16 20.83
CA ASP A 287 36.04 -31.20 20.86
C ASP A 287 35.09 -31.15 19.64
N GLY A 288 34.07 -32.06 19.61
CA GLY A 288 33.07 -32.08 18.54
C GLY A 288 32.10 -30.85 18.53
N LYS A 289 32.33 -29.86 19.41
CA LYS A 289 31.57 -28.62 19.52
C LYS A 289 32.44 -27.37 19.36
N GLY A 290 33.65 -27.51 18.84
CA GLY A 290 34.58 -26.41 18.63
C GLY A 290 35.25 -25.85 19.89
N CYS A 291 35.08 -26.49 21.04
CA CYS A 291 35.67 -25.99 22.27
C CYS A 291 36.99 -26.67 22.59
N PRO A 292 38.04 -25.93 22.97
CA PRO A 292 39.30 -26.48 23.44
C PRO A 292 39.15 -27.30 24.70
N ASP A 293 40.12 -28.21 24.93
CA ASP A 293 40.20 -29.03 26.17
C ASP A 293 40.43 -28.12 27.40
N ASP A 294 39.73 -28.43 28.49
CA ASP A 294 39.89 -27.85 29.84
C ASP A 294 39.95 -29.04 30.80
N LYS A 295 41.17 -29.41 31.29
CA LYS A 295 41.42 -30.67 32.00
C LYS A 295 41.00 -30.66 33.44
N ASP A 296 41.01 -29.53 34.10
CA ASP A 296 40.72 -29.39 35.53
C ASP A 296 39.37 -28.74 35.79
N ASP A 297 38.61 -28.41 34.69
CA ASP A 297 37.26 -27.79 34.73
C ASP A 297 37.24 -26.48 35.52
N ASP A 298 38.28 -25.67 35.44
CA ASP A 298 38.34 -24.37 36.12
C ASP A 298 37.77 -23.21 35.28
N GLY A 299 37.46 -23.44 33.98
CA GLY A 299 36.89 -22.52 33.06
C GLY A 299 37.90 -21.75 32.19
N VAL A 300 39.18 -22.09 32.29
CA VAL A 300 40.26 -21.58 31.42
C VAL A 300 40.81 -22.75 30.62
N PHE A 301 40.76 -22.62 29.30
CA PHE A 301 41.20 -23.69 28.41
C PHE A 301 42.71 -23.98 28.53
N ASP A 302 43.11 -25.27 28.47
CA ASP A 302 44.51 -25.77 28.64
C ASP A 302 45.55 -24.92 27.86
N TYR A 303 45.23 -24.40 26.70
CA TYR A 303 46.20 -23.62 25.88
C TYR A 303 46.45 -22.20 26.42
N MET A 304 45.57 -21.67 27.28
CA MET A 304 45.73 -20.39 27.97
C MET A 304 46.06 -20.55 29.44
N ASP A 305 45.87 -21.73 29.98
CA ASP A 305 46.00 -22.05 31.39
C ASP A 305 47.44 -22.24 31.80
N LYS A 306 47.86 -21.55 32.86
CA LYS A 306 49.18 -21.62 33.47
C LYS A 306 49.28 -22.59 34.63
N GLU A 307 48.13 -23.02 35.19
CA GLU A 307 48.01 -23.98 36.32
C GLU A 307 47.09 -25.15 35.96
N LEU A 308 47.52 -26.02 35.06
CA LEU A 308 46.78 -27.17 34.51
C LEU A 308 46.17 -28.16 35.52
N THR A 309 46.20 -27.88 36.84
CA THR A 309 45.79 -28.75 37.93
C THR A 309 45.17 -27.97 39.09
N SER A 310 44.36 -26.97 38.82
CA SER A 310 43.63 -26.24 39.85
C SER A 310 42.61 -27.11 40.55
N LYS A 311 42.29 -26.82 41.83
CA LYS A 311 41.30 -27.62 42.60
C LYS A 311 39.92 -27.34 42.03
N LYS A 312 39.15 -28.39 41.81
CA LYS A 312 37.78 -28.30 41.33
C LYS A 312 36.95 -27.31 42.17
N GLY A 313 36.46 -26.25 41.52
CA GLY A 313 35.70 -25.19 42.17
C GLY A 313 36.55 -24.07 42.78
N ALA A 314 37.88 -24.10 42.64
CA ALA A 314 38.73 -22.97 42.98
C ALA A 314 38.39 -21.80 42.08
N LYS A 315 38.52 -20.57 42.57
CA LYS A 315 38.40 -19.38 41.71
C LYS A 315 39.76 -19.10 41.14
N VAL A 316 39.83 -18.98 39.80
CA VAL A 316 41.05 -18.73 39.06
C VAL A 316 41.02 -17.36 38.41
N ASP A 317 42.19 -16.84 38.05
CA ASP A 317 42.28 -15.62 37.23
C ASP A 317 42.09 -15.94 35.73
N GLY A 318 42.22 -14.94 34.87
CA GLY A 318 42.06 -15.11 33.39
C GLY A 318 43.17 -15.96 32.75
N ASN A 319 44.17 -16.46 33.51
CA ASN A 319 45.22 -17.34 33.06
C ASN A 319 45.15 -18.73 33.78
N GLY A 320 44.04 -19.07 34.40
CA GLY A 320 43.85 -20.32 35.08
C GLY A 320 44.56 -20.46 36.45
N VAL A 321 45.24 -19.39 36.94
CA VAL A 321 45.96 -19.46 38.21
C VAL A 321 44.99 -19.28 39.38
N THR A 322 45.06 -20.19 40.35
CA THR A 322 44.22 -20.17 41.57
C THR A 322 44.43 -18.87 42.35
N ILE A 323 43.36 -18.15 42.63
CA ILE A 323 43.33 -16.92 43.41
C ILE A 323 43.15 -17.31 44.89
N ASP A 324 44.10 -16.85 45.75
CA ASP A 324 43.97 -17.09 47.18
C ASP A 324 42.82 -16.30 47.83
N GLU A 325 42.40 -16.74 49.05
CA GLU A 325 41.28 -16.13 49.74
C GLU A 325 41.52 -14.65 50.09
N GLU A 326 42.75 -14.24 50.30
CA GLU A 326 43.10 -12.86 50.66
C GLU A 326 42.97 -11.93 49.45
N GLU A 327 43.42 -12.38 48.29
CA GLU A 327 43.30 -11.64 47.02
C GLU A 327 41.84 -11.59 46.57
N LEU A 328 41.06 -12.68 46.80
CA LEU A 328 39.62 -12.71 46.53
C LEU A 328 38.87 -11.68 47.38
N ALA A 329 39.20 -11.60 48.67
CA ALA A 329 38.58 -10.60 49.56
C ALA A 329 38.92 -9.18 49.17
N LYS A 330 40.14 -8.90 48.71
CA LYS A 330 40.55 -7.57 48.20
C LYS A 330 39.80 -7.20 46.93
N ARG A 331 39.62 -8.12 45.96
CA ARG A 331 38.85 -7.90 44.74
C ARG A 331 37.36 -7.70 45.02
N GLN A 332 36.83 -8.40 45.99
CA GLN A 332 35.41 -8.24 46.41
C GLN A 332 35.20 -6.85 47.03
N LEU A 333 36.06 -6.41 47.92
CA LEU A 333 36.00 -5.07 48.51
C LEU A 333 36.12 -3.95 47.46
N ALA A 334 37.00 -4.12 46.47
CA ALA A 334 37.13 -3.19 45.39
C ALA A 334 35.89 -3.13 44.51
N TRP A 335 35.27 -4.30 44.21
CA TRP A 335 34.01 -4.38 43.47
C TRP A 335 32.87 -3.73 44.20
N ASP A 336 32.72 -3.99 45.51
CA ASP A 336 31.67 -3.45 46.36
C ASP A 336 31.78 -1.91 46.43
N SER A 337 33.00 -1.35 46.55
CA SER A 337 33.21 0.08 46.55
C SER A 337 32.79 0.73 45.18
N LEU A 338 33.18 0.11 44.05
CA LEU A 338 32.79 0.57 42.72
C LEU A 338 31.28 0.45 42.48
N SER A 339 30.65 -0.59 42.98
CA SER A 339 29.21 -0.78 42.87
C SER A 339 28.44 0.26 43.70
N THR A 340 28.97 0.64 44.86
CA THR A 340 28.39 1.69 45.73
C THR A 340 28.52 3.05 45.07
N GLU A 341 29.70 3.43 44.54
CA GLU A 341 29.88 4.67 43.77
C GLU A 341 28.94 4.74 42.55
N ARG A 342 28.76 3.65 41.81
CA ARG A 342 27.87 3.60 40.66
C ARG A 342 26.39 3.72 41.07
N SER A 343 25.98 3.12 42.21
CA SER A 343 24.61 3.24 42.71
C SER A 343 24.31 4.63 43.25
N GLU A 344 25.27 5.28 43.91
CA GLU A 344 25.15 6.68 44.35
C GLU A 344 25.08 7.64 43.18
N GLY A 345 25.89 7.44 42.13
CA GLY A 345 25.80 8.21 40.89
C GLY A 345 24.45 8.07 40.20
N PHE A 346 23.84 6.86 40.23
CA PHE A 346 22.51 6.64 39.65
C PHE A 346 21.40 7.28 40.48
N ASN A 347 21.49 7.23 41.81
CA ASN A 347 20.52 7.87 42.73
C ASN A 347 20.59 9.39 42.69
N ASN A 348 21.74 9.96 42.36
CA ASN A 348 21.94 11.40 42.18
C ASN A 348 21.72 11.89 40.74
N ALA A 349 21.28 11.00 39.83
CA ALA A 349 20.97 11.40 38.47
C ALA A 349 19.84 12.45 38.45
N PRO A 350 19.96 13.52 37.67
CA PRO A 350 18.97 14.59 37.62
C PRO A 350 17.62 14.05 37.19
N SER A 351 16.56 14.51 37.84
CA SER A 351 15.19 14.10 37.51
C SER A 351 14.83 14.47 36.07
N LEU A 352 13.91 13.73 35.46
CA LEU A 352 13.45 13.95 34.09
C LEU A 352 12.86 15.39 33.93
N SER A 353 12.30 15.96 34.98
CA SER A 353 11.84 17.35 35.02
C SER A 353 12.96 18.36 34.98
N TYR A 354 14.07 18.10 35.67
CA TYR A 354 15.26 18.94 35.67
C TYR A 354 15.97 18.90 34.32
N LEU A 355 16.07 17.73 33.69
CA LEU A 355 16.62 17.59 32.34
C LEU A 355 15.81 18.37 31.31
N LYS A 356 14.47 18.32 31.38
CA LYS A 356 13.59 19.13 30.52
C LYS A 356 13.74 20.64 30.75
N GLU A 357 13.97 21.05 32.00
CA GLU A 357 14.21 22.47 32.33
C GLU A 357 15.53 22.99 31.80
N ILE A 358 16.59 22.15 31.88
CA ILE A 358 17.91 22.45 31.27
C ILE A 358 17.79 22.53 29.75
N GLU A 359 17.07 21.58 29.12
CA GLU A 359 16.84 21.57 27.67
C GLU A 359 16.06 22.83 27.21
N ALA A 360 15.05 23.25 27.99
CA ALA A 360 14.32 24.46 27.70
C ALA A 360 15.18 25.73 27.83
N LYS A 361 16.03 25.79 28.89
CA LYS A 361 17.01 26.89 29.08
C LYS A 361 18.09 26.91 28.02
N ALA A 362 18.55 25.77 27.56
CA ALA A 362 19.53 25.67 26.48
C ALA A 362 18.94 26.19 25.15
N LYS A 363 17.69 25.82 24.82
CA LYS A 363 16.97 26.36 23.65
C LYS A 363 16.77 27.87 23.71
N ASP A 364 16.47 28.43 24.89
CA ASP A 364 16.30 29.89 25.10
C ASP A 364 17.64 30.65 25.01
N ASN A 365 18.75 30.02 25.44
CA ASN A 365 20.08 30.58 25.32
C ASN A 365 20.62 30.51 23.89
N GLN A 366 20.31 29.47 23.12
CA GLN A 366 20.63 29.39 21.69
C GLN A 366 19.90 30.46 20.88
N ALA A 367 18.67 30.79 21.23
CA ALA A 367 17.94 31.89 20.60
C ALA A 367 18.53 33.27 20.88
N LYS A 368 19.34 33.44 21.95
CA LYS A 368 19.96 34.70 22.38
C LYS A 368 21.42 34.85 22.01
N SER A 369 22.13 33.77 21.70
CA SER A 369 23.56 33.83 21.32
C SER A 369 23.74 33.59 19.83
N GLY A 370 23.79 34.64 19.07
CA GLY A 370 24.19 34.63 17.64
C GLY A 370 25.68 34.32 17.42
N LYS A 371 26.24 33.31 18.10
CA LYS A 371 27.57 32.80 17.85
C LYS A 371 27.49 31.49 17.09
N THR A 372 27.71 31.54 15.79
CA THR A 372 28.05 30.39 14.95
C THR A 372 29.27 29.69 15.52
N SER A 373 29.14 28.58 16.18
CA SER A 373 30.21 27.66 16.47
C SER A 373 30.72 27.10 15.14
N LYS A 374 32.03 27.22 14.85
CA LYS A 374 32.62 26.65 13.65
C LYS A 374 32.78 25.15 13.90
N ILE A 375 31.90 24.36 13.36
CA ILE A 375 32.03 22.90 13.32
C ILE A 375 33.40 22.55 12.68
N PRO A 376 34.22 21.66 13.26
CA PRO A 376 35.40 21.14 12.62
C PRO A 376 35.14 20.63 11.22
N ALA A 377 36.07 20.90 10.28
CA ALA A 377 35.87 20.55 8.87
C ALA A 377 35.57 19.04 8.65
N GLU A 378 36.03 18.18 9.54
CA GLU A 378 35.79 16.74 9.50
C GLU A 378 34.35 16.33 9.86
N PHE A 379 33.57 17.21 10.54
CA PHE A 379 32.20 16.94 10.98
C PHE A 379 31.13 17.71 10.22
N VAL A 380 31.50 18.58 9.28
CA VAL A 380 30.58 19.41 8.50
C VAL A 380 29.58 18.55 7.72
N GLU A 381 29.97 17.35 7.32
CA GLU A 381 29.09 16.39 6.63
C GLU A 381 27.93 15.87 7.52
N ALA A 382 28.10 15.92 8.85
CA ALA A 382 27.11 15.51 9.82
C ALA A 382 26.09 16.61 10.14
N ASP A 383 26.38 17.88 9.83
CA ASP A 383 25.44 19.01 9.97
C ASP A 383 24.48 19.06 8.79
N TYR A 384 23.42 18.24 8.85
CA TYR A 384 22.47 18.09 7.76
C TYR A 384 21.55 19.31 7.59
N ASN A 385 21.26 20.03 8.68
CA ASN A 385 20.40 21.21 8.66
C ASN A 385 21.17 22.52 8.43
N LYS A 386 22.52 22.46 8.48
CA LYS A 386 23.46 23.57 8.30
C LYS A 386 23.25 24.73 9.30
N ASP A 387 22.88 24.40 10.53
CA ASP A 387 22.69 25.38 11.58
C ASP A 387 23.98 25.72 12.35
N GLY A 388 25.08 25.01 12.08
CA GLY A 388 26.37 25.20 12.68
C GLY A 388 26.57 24.53 14.03
N ASN A 389 25.68 23.62 14.42
CA ASN A 389 25.79 22.76 15.59
C ASN A 389 25.44 21.32 15.22
N ILE A 390 25.97 20.34 15.94
CA ILE A 390 25.63 18.94 15.77
C ILE A 390 24.58 18.55 16.80
N SER A 391 23.43 18.13 16.34
CA SER A 391 22.32 17.64 17.19
C SER A 391 22.37 16.13 17.37
N ALA A 392 21.71 15.60 18.41
CA ALA A 392 21.58 14.15 18.62
C ALA A 392 20.86 13.44 17.43
N ALA A 393 19.93 14.14 16.77
CA ALA A 393 19.24 13.60 15.59
C ALA A 393 20.20 13.47 14.38
N GLU A 394 21.13 14.39 14.24
CA GLU A 394 22.15 14.36 13.18
C GLU A 394 23.20 13.29 13.42
N ILE A 395 23.59 13.07 14.68
CA ILE A 395 24.45 11.92 15.03
C ILE A 395 23.77 10.60 14.66
N THR A 396 22.51 10.42 15.06
CA THR A 396 21.76 9.21 14.73
C THR A 396 21.70 9.00 13.20
N LYS A 397 21.39 10.06 12.45
CA LYS A 397 21.36 10.02 11.00
C LYS A 397 22.74 9.73 10.37
N THR A 398 23.81 10.26 10.95
CA THR A 398 25.16 9.98 10.50
C THR A 398 25.56 8.52 10.76
N ILE A 399 25.16 7.96 11.90
CA ILE A 399 25.38 6.55 12.22
C ILE A 399 24.59 5.65 11.27
N ASP A 400 23.32 5.95 11.02
CA ASP A 400 22.50 5.21 10.07
C ASP A 400 23.12 5.23 8.66
N GLY A 401 23.52 6.41 8.18
CA GLY A 401 24.21 6.57 6.90
C GLY A 401 25.56 5.86 6.83
N PHE A 402 26.27 5.70 7.94
CA PHE A 402 27.48 4.89 7.99
C PHE A 402 27.18 3.40 7.75
N PHE A 403 26.15 2.86 8.39
CA PHE A 403 25.76 1.45 8.18
C PHE A 403 25.17 1.20 6.78
N GLU A 404 24.56 2.22 6.18
CA GLU A 404 24.02 2.17 4.82
C GLU A 404 25.06 2.47 3.73
N GLY A 405 26.25 2.93 4.12
CA GLY A 405 27.33 3.31 3.19
C GLY A 405 27.07 4.62 2.43
N GLU A 406 26.23 5.49 2.98
CA GLU A 406 25.83 6.76 2.36
C GLU A 406 26.73 7.97 2.70
N ASN A 407 27.62 7.84 3.70
CA ASN A 407 28.51 8.91 4.12
C ASN A 407 29.97 8.44 4.23
N SER A 408 30.90 9.40 4.43
CA SER A 408 32.35 9.16 4.50
C SER A 408 32.84 8.83 5.91
N PHE A 409 31.94 8.59 6.87
CA PHE A 409 32.33 8.32 8.26
C PHE A 409 32.83 6.89 8.43
N ASN A 410 33.75 6.72 9.39
CA ASN A 410 34.18 5.42 9.91
C ASN A 410 33.97 5.40 11.42
N VAL A 411 34.17 4.25 12.07
CA VAL A 411 33.96 4.07 13.51
C VAL A 411 34.74 5.08 14.36
N GLU A 412 36.00 5.35 13.99
CA GLU A 412 36.84 6.32 14.71
C GLU A 412 36.29 7.75 14.59
N LYS A 413 35.88 8.15 13.40
CA LYS A 413 35.31 9.48 13.12
C LYS A 413 33.94 9.67 13.79
N ILE A 414 33.12 8.61 13.88
CA ILE A 414 31.84 8.63 14.62
C ILE A 414 32.11 8.83 16.12
N ASN A 415 33.07 8.13 16.72
CA ASN A 415 33.38 8.32 18.13
C ASN A 415 33.81 9.75 18.40
N LYS A 416 34.72 10.32 17.58
CA LYS A 416 35.13 11.74 17.69
C LYS A 416 33.95 12.70 17.49
N LEU A 417 32.98 12.40 16.62
CA LEU A 417 31.78 13.20 16.42
C LEU A 417 30.91 13.20 17.69
N ILE A 418 30.79 12.04 18.34
CA ILE A 418 30.06 11.90 19.61
C ILE A 418 30.74 12.69 20.71
N ASP A 419 32.07 12.58 20.84
CA ASP A 419 32.84 13.35 21.80
C ASP A 419 32.67 14.85 21.56
N TYR A 420 32.78 15.30 20.32
CA TYR A 420 32.56 16.70 19.94
C TYR A 420 31.13 17.18 20.29
N PHE A 421 30.12 16.35 20.10
CA PHE A 421 28.74 16.69 20.47
C PHE A 421 28.58 16.98 21.99
N PHE A 422 29.29 16.27 22.83
CA PHE A 422 29.24 16.52 24.26
C PHE A 422 30.08 17.70 24.73
N GLU A 423 31.02 18.19 23.88
CA GLU A 423 31.93 19.32 24.16
C GLU A 423 31.41 20.67 23.60
N GLN A 424 30.45 20.69 22.66
CA GLN A 424 29.96 21.90 21.98
C GLN A 424 29.02 22.79 22.81
#